data_b0503727ad0cddfb6a3032788f745c6a
#
_entry.id   b0503727ad0cddfb6a3032788f745c6a
#
_cell.length_a   1.000
_cell.length_b   1.000
_cell.length_c   1.000
_cell.angle_alpha   90.00
_cell.angle_beta   90.00
_cell.angle_gamma   90.00
#
_symmetry.space_group_name_H-M   'P 1'
#
loop_
_entity.id
_entity.type
_entity.pdbx_description
1 polymer ?
#
loop_
_entity_poly.entity_id
_entity_poly.type
_entity_poly.pdbx_seq_one_letter_code
_entity_poly.pdbx_strand_id
1 'polypeptide(L)'
;MASVNKVILMGNCGRDPEVRYLPSGSAVATVTLATSTRRKDKTTGEMVEETQWHRLNFFDRLAEICGEYVKKGTQIYVEGRLRYGKYTDKDGVERQTTDITVNEMQLLGSRQGAGAPEGGASTGGYTKPAPRPAAAAAPAAAKPAAKPAGSGFDDMDDDIPF
;
A
#
# COMPACT_ATOMS: atom_id res chain seq x y z
N MET A 1 23.74 -26.91 -5.70
CA MET A 1 23.49 -26.04 -4.52
C MET A 1 22.19 -25.28 -4.77
N ALA A 2 21.27 -25.30 -3.79
CA ALA A 2 20.07 -24.47 -3.86
C ALA A 2 20.39 -23.05 -3.37
N SER A 3 19.95 -22.02 -4.11
CA SER A 3 20.13 -20.62 -3.73
C SER A 3 18.85 -19.86 -3.98
N VAL A 4 18.57 -18.85 -3.15
CA VAL A 4 17.40 -17.97 -3.29
C VAL A 4 17.89 -16.53 -3.37
N ASN A 5 17.35 -15.79 -4.34
CA ASN A 5 17.51 -14.34 -4.45
C ASN A 5 16.13 -13.75 -4.77
N LYS A 6 15.41 -13.36 -3.73
CA LYS A 6 14.07 -12.77 -3.83
C LYS A 6 13.98 -11.52 -2.97
N VAL A 7 13.40 -10.48 -3.51
CA VAL A 7 13.09 -9.21 -2.83
C VAL A 7 11.62 -8.91 -3.00
N ILE A 8 10.97 -8.50 -1.93
CA ILE A 8 9.58 -8.06 -1.92
C ILE A 8 9.56 -6.67 -1.32
N LEU A 9 9.03 -5.69 -2.04
CA LEU A 9 8.92 -4.32 -1.58
C LEU A 9 7.53 -3.77 -1.83
N MET A 10 7.07 -2.96 -0.89
CA MET A 10 5.88 -2.13 -1.01
C MET A 10 6.21 -0.71 -0.58
N GLY A 11 5.93 0.28 -1.42
CA GLY A 11 6.29 1.65 -1.13
C GLY A 11 5.73 2.63 -2.15
N ASN A 12 6.16 3.88 -2.05
CA ASN A 12 5.72 4.96 -2.91
C ASN A 12 6.82 5.33 -3.92
N CYS A 13 6.42 5.59 -5.16
CA CYS A 13 7.34 6.06 -6.19
C CYS A 13 7.80 7.49 -5.90
N GLY A 14 9.10 7.72 -5.84
CA GLY A 14 9.68 9.03 -5.54
C GLY A 14 9.66 10.00 -6.70
N ARG A 15 9.64 9.46 -7.92
CA ARG A 15 9.59 10.23 -9.18
C ARG A 15 8.87 9.43 -10.26
N ASP A 16 8.57 10.09 -11.37
CA ASP A 16 7.99 9.44 -12.53
C ASP A 16 8.97 8.40 -13.11
N PRO A 17 8.46 7.31 -13.71
CA PRO A 17 9.30 6.30 -14.35
C PRO A 17 10.11 6.88 -15.51
N GLU A 18 11.38 6.52 -15.55
CA GLU A 18 12.24 6.83 -16.69
C GLU A 18 12.22 5.64 -17.66
N VAL A 19 11.46 5.78 -18.74
CA VAL A 19 11.31 4.74 -19.77
C VAL A 19 12.31 4.99 -20.88
N ARG A 20 13.05 3.95 -21.28
CA ARG A 20 13.98 3.95 -22.39
C ARG A 20 13.74 2.73 -23.25
N TYR A 21 13.98 2.85 -24.54
CA TYR A 21 13.92 1.74 -25.48
C TYR A 21 15.34 1.33 -25.90
N LEU A 22 15.60 0.06 -25.80
CA LEU A 22 16.86 -0.52 -26.29
C LEU A 22 16.85 -0.60 -27.82
N PRO A 23 18.03 -0.69 -28.46
CA PRO A 23 18.12 -0.91 -29.90
C PRO A 23 17.40 -2.17 -30.39
N SER A 24 17.21 -3.13 -29.48
CA SER A 24 16.42 -4.36 -29.72
C SER A 24 14.90 -4.15 -29.77
N GLY A 25 14.42 -2.92 -29.44
CA GLY A 25 12.99 -2.61 -29.32
C GLY A 25 12.40 -2.88 -27.93
N SER A 26 13.14 -3.53 -27.03
CA SER A 26 12.67 -3.80 -25.67
C SER A 26 12.61 -2.53 -24.83
N ALA A 27 11.51 -2.32 -24.12
CA ALA A 27 11.37 -1.22 -23.17
C ALA A 27 12.09 -1.54 -21.84
N VAL A 28 12.74 -0.55 -21.25
CA VAL A 28 13.32 -0.59 -19.91
C VAL A 28 12.83 0.62 -19.14
N ALA A 29 12.26 0.42 -17.96
CA ALA A 29 11.85 1.51 -17.08
C ALA A 29 12.64 1.46 -15.77
N THR A 30 13.11 2.61 -15.33
CA THR A 30 13.78 2.76 -14.03
C THR A 30 12.88 3.59 -13.12
N VAL A 31 12.62 3.06 -11.93
CA VAL A 31 11.81 3.72 -10.89
C VAL A 31 12.58 3.77 -9.58
N THR A 32 12.42 4.86 -8.84
CA THR A 32 12.92 4.97 -7.47
C THR A 32 11.75 4.77 -6.51
N LEU A 33 11.83 3.77 -5.64
CA LEU A 33 10.82 3.43 -4.66
C LEU A 33 11.30 3.80 -3.26
N ALA A 34 10.44 4.48 -2.50
CA ALA A 34 10.67 4.80 -1.10
C ALA A 34 9.95 3.81 -0.19
N THR A 35 10.68 3.23 0.76
CA THR A 35 10.12 2.47 1.88
C THR A 35 10.45 3.20 3.16
N SER A 36 9.45 3.50 3.99
CA SER A 36 9.63 4.23 5.25
C SER A 36 9.34 3.34 6.44
N THR A 37 10.23 3.40 7.42
CA THR A 37 10.07 2.72 8.72
C THR A 37 10.07 3.76 9.81
N ARG A 38 9.11 3.64 10.74
CA ARG A 38 9.04 4.51 11.92
C ARG A 38 9.54 3.75 13.14
N ARG A 39 10.50 4.33 13.81
CA ARG A 39 11.02 3.78 15.06
C ARG A 39 11.06 4.86 16.14
N LYS A 40 10.89 4.45 17.40
CA LYS A 40 11.07 5.34 18.54
C LYS A 40 12.55 5.36 18.90
N ASP A 41 13.15 6.56 18.91
CA ASP A 41 14.51 6.72 19.41
C ASP A 41 14.55 6.39 20.90
N LYS A 42 15.49 5.54 21.29
CA LYS A 42 15.62 5.10 22.69
C LYS A 42 16.20 6.19 23.59
N THR A 43 16.90 7.16 23.03
CA THR A 43 17.59 8.22 23.77
C THR A 43 16.71 9.45 23.94
N THR A 44 16.05 9.89 22.85
CA THR A 44 15.21 11.09 22.87
C THR A 44 13.74 10.79 23.12
N GLY A 45 13.31 9.55 22.89
CA GLY A 45 11.90 9.14 22.98
C GLY A 45 11.04 9.61 21.81
N GLU A 46 11.61 10.29 20.84
CA GLU A 46 10.92 10.82 19.66
C GLU A 46 10.72 9.75 18.57
N MET A 47 9.71 9.94 17.74
CA MET A 47 9.46 9.08 16.59
C MET A 47 10.33 9.55 15.43
N VAL A 48 11.28 8.70 15.02
CA VAL A 48 12.14 8.93 13.86
C VAL A 48 11.63 8.13 12.68
N GLU A 49 11.43 8.80 11.55
CA GLU A 49 11.09 8.14 10.29
C GLU A 49 12.37 8.00 9.44
N GLU A 50 12.68 6.77 9.09
CA GLU A 50 13.81 6.43 8.25
C GLU A 50 13.28 5.95 6.89
N THR A 51 13.66 6.65 5.82
CA THR A 51 13.28 6.31 4.45
C THR A 51 14.45 5.71 3.70
N GLN A 52 14.24 4.54 3.11
CA GLN A 52 15.19 3.87 2.24
C GLN A 52 14.72 3.99 0.79
N TRP A 53 15.69 4.29 -0.10
CA TRP A 53 15.45 4.46 -1.52
C TRP A 53 15.96 3.25 -2.30
N HIS A 54 15.07 2.62 -3.06
CA HIS A 54 15.39 1.45 -3.87
C HIS A 54 15.30 1.80 -5.35
N ARG A 55 16.28 1.34 -6.12
CA ARG A 55 16.27 1.46 -7.57
C ARG A 55 15.72 0.20 -8.19
N LEU A 56 14.59 0.35 -8.90
CA LEU A 56 13.85 -0.72 -9.55
C LEU A 56 14.06 -0.64 -11.06
N ASN A 57 14.36 -1.75 -11.69
CA ASN A 57 14.48 -1.88 -13.14
C ASN A 57 13.40 -2.85 -13.63
N PHE A 58 12.56 -2.35 -14.51
CA PHE A 58 11.50 -3.08 -15.20
C PHE A 58 11.91 -3.32 -16.63
N PHE A 59 11.52 -4.45 -17.19
CA PHE A 59 11.86 -4.85 -18.55
C PHE A 59 10.60 -5.20 -19.35
N ASP A 60 10.68 -5.03 -20.65
CA ASP A 60 9.67 -5.40 -21.65
C ASP A 60 8.27 -4.86 -21.28
N ARG A 61 7.25 -5.71 -21.27
CA ARG A 61 5.88 -5.33 -20.99
C ARG A 61 5.67 -4.68 -19.63
N LEU A 62 6.42 -5.09 -18.59
CA LEU A 62 6.33 -4.47 -17.28
C LEU A 62 6.85 -3.03 -17.29
N ALA A 63 7.85 -2.74 -18.11
CA ALA A 63 8.36 -1.39 -18.30
C ALA A 63 7.35 -0.47 -18.98
N GLU A 64 6.62 -0.97 -19.97
CA GLU A 64 5.54 -0.23 -20.65
C GLU A 64 4.39 0.07 -19.69
N ILE A 65 3.89 -0.94 -18.97
CA ILE A 65 2.84 -0.77 -17.96
C ILE A 65 3.29 0.22 -16.88
N CYS A 66 4.53 0.12 -16.42
CA CYS A 66 5.09 1.03 -15.45
C CYS A 66 5.08 2.48 -15.98
N GLY A 67 5.53 2.70 -17.21
CA GLY A 67 5.55 4.02 -17.85
C GLY A 67 4.16 4.64 -18.03
N GLU A 68 3.15 3.83 -18.29
CA GLU A 68 1.78 4.28 -18.54
C GLU A 68 1.02 4.60 -17.25
N TYR A 69 1.14 3.74 -16.22
CA TYR A 69 0.28 3.80 -15.05
C TYR A 69 0.98 4.32 -13.78
N VAL A 70 2.29 4.23 -13.69
CA VAL A 70 3.03 4.67 -12.51
C VAL A 70 3.42 6.13 -12.64
N LYS A 71 3.19 6.90 -11.57
CA LYS A 71 3.62 8.30 -11.44
C LYS A 71 4.25 8.53 -10.07
N LYS A 72 4.89 9.67 -9.91
CA LYS A 72 5.38 10.11 -8.60
C LYS A 72 4.27 10.02 -7.56
N GLY A 73 4.55 9.40 -6.42
CA GLY A 73 3.62 9.19 -5.32
C GLY A 73 2.73 7.95 -5.44
N THR A 74 2.73 7.25 -6.59
CA THR A 74 1.98 6.00 -6.74
C THR A 74 2.53 4.93 -5.81
N GLN A 75 1.64 4.28 -5.07
CA GLN A 75 1.99 3.13 -4.25
C GLN A 75 1.99 1.86 -5.10
N ILE A 76 3.09 1.14 -5.06
CA ILE A 76 3.27 -0.12 -5.78
C ILE A 76 3.81 -1.22 -4.87
N TYR A 77 3.41 -2.43 -5.19
CA TYR A 77 4.00 -3.66 -4.68
C TYR A 77 4.84 -4.29 -5.79
N VAL A 78 6.04 -4.72 -5.48
CA VAL A 78 6.94 -5.35 -6.43
C VAL A 78 7.62 -6.58 -5.85
N GLU A 79 7.77 -7.60 -6.69
CA GLU A 79 8.63 -8.75 -6.43
C GLU A 79 9.75 -8.79 -7.45
N GLY A 80 10.93 -9.12 -7.01
CA GLY A 80 12.08 -9.16 -7.88
C GLY A 80 13.29 -9.84 -7.25
N ARG A 81 14.46 -9.57 -7.81
CA ARG A 81 15.76 -10.07 -7.36
C ARG A 81 16.77 -8.96 -7.27
N LEU A 82 17.69 -9.07 -6.32
CA LEU A 82 18.83 -8.16 -6.20
C LEU A 82 19.81 -8.40 -7.34
N ARG A 83 20.31 -7.31 -7.89
CA ARG A 83 21.40 -7.28 -8.85
C ARG A 83 22.43 -6.26 -8.41
N TYR A 84 23.66 -6.70 -8.24
CA TYR A 84 24.77 -5.82 -7.96
C TYR A 84 25.46 -5.44 -9.26
N GLY A 85 25.72 -4.15 -9.43
CA GLY A 85 26.48 -3.59 -10.52
C GLY A 85 27.70 -2.84 -9.98
N LYS A 86 28.66 -2.61 -10.84
CA LYS A 86 29.81 -1.75 -10.56
C LYS A 86 29.93 -0.73 -11.68
N TYR A 87 30.24 0.48 -11.34
CA TYR A 87 30.57 1.52 -12.30
C TYR A 87 31.74 2.35 -11.79
N THR A 88 32.51 2.89 -12.72
CA THR A 88 33.60 3.81 -12.40
C THR A 88 33.06 5.23 -12.48
N ASP A 89 33.20 5.97 -11.39
CA ASP A 89 32.81 7.38 -11.31
C ASP A 89 33.79 8.24 -12.14
N LYS A 90 33.44 9.51 -12.34
CA LYS A 90 34.26 10.49 -13.08
C LYS A 90 35.67 10.67 -12.47
N ASP A 91 35.79 10.42 -11.18
CA ASP A 91 37.01 10.48 -10.39
C ASP A 91 37.85 9.19 -10.45
N GLY A 92 37.47 8.23 -11.29
CA GLY A 92 38.16 6.94 -11.43
C GLY A 92 37.92 5.94 -10.30
N VAL A 93 36.98 6.25 -9.39
CA VAL A 93 36.66 5.39 -8.25
C VAL A 93 35.58 4.37 -8.64
N GLU A 94 35.83 3.08 -8.36
CA GLU A 94 34.86 2.02 -8.56
C GLU A 94 33.77 2.10 -7.48
N ARG A 95 32.51 2.30 -7.90
CA ARG A 95 31.34 2.31 -7.02
C ARG A 95 30.45 1.12 -7.31
N GLN A 96 29.87 0.58 -6.24
CA GLN A 96 28.90 -0.50 -6.35
C GLN A 96 27.48 0.07 -6.36
N THR A 97 26.64 -0.48 -7.22
CA THR A 97 25.19 -0.21 -7.23
C THR A 97 24.44 -1.47 -6.82
N THR A 98 23.36 -1.25 -6.12
CA THR A 98 22.38 -2.30 -5.81
C THR A 98 21.09 -1.94 -6.53
N ASP A 99 20.75 -2.73 -7.53
CA ASP A 99 19.56 -2.58 -8.33
C ASP A 99 18.62 -3.78 -8.07
N ILE A 100 17.32 -3.57 -8.22
CA ILE A 100 16.33 -4.62 -8.11
C ILE A 100 15.74 -4.83 -9.49
N THR A 101 15.91 -6.03 -10.05
CA THR A 101 15.22 -6.45 -11.26
C THR A 101 13.85 -6.96 -10.89
N VAL A 102 12.80 -6.28 -11.36
CA VAL A 102 11.41 -6.60 -11.03
C VAL A 102 10.88 -7.68 -11.96
N ASN A 103 10.27 -8.71 -11.38
CA ASN A 103 9.61 -9.80 -12.08
C ASN A 103 8.08 -9.65 -12.06
N GLU A 104 7.53 -9.05 -10.99
CA GLU A 104 6.11 -8.84 -10.80
C GLU A 104 5.84 -7.48 -10.16
N MET A 105 4.76 -6.82 -10.58
CA MET A 105 4.33 -5.53 -10.07
C MET A 105 2.82 -5.50 -9.92
N GLN A 106 2.35 -4.92 -8.82
CA GLN A 106 0.94 -4.61 -8.58
C GLN A 106 0.78 -3.15 -8.17
N LEU A 107 -0.16 -2.47 -8.79
CA LEU A 107 -0.56 -1.11 -8.42
C LEU A 107 -1.53 -1.19 -7.23
N LEU A 108 -1.14 -0.60 -6.11
CA LEU A 108 -1.94 -0.62 -4.87
C LEU A 108 -2.73 0.68 -4.67
N GLY A 109 -2.44 1.71 -5.45
CA GLY A 109 -3.13 2.99 -5.39
C GLY A 109 -4.56 2.89 -5.87
N SER A 110 -5.51 3.39 -5.09
CA SER A 110 -6.83 3.77 -5.57
C SER A 110 -6.67 4.73 -6.75
N ARG A 111 -7.46 4.55 -7.78
CA ARG A 111 -7.58 5.43 -8.96
C ARG A 111 -7.77 6.89 -8.51
N GLN A 112 -6.70 7.58 -8.21
CA GLN A 112 -6.74 9.03 -8.02
C GLN A 112 -6.67 9.64 -9.40
N GLY A 113 -7.85 9.90 -9.97
CA GLY A 113 -7.95 10.57 -11.25
C GLY A 113 -8.96 10.05 -12.26
N ALA A 114 -10.00 9.30 -11.83
CA ALA A 114 -11.24 9.34 -12.59
C ALA A 114 -11.97 10.59 -12.09
N GLY A 115 -11.86 11.67 -12.84
CA GLY A 115 -12.62 12.88 -12.60
C GLY A 115 -14.07 12.54 -12.33
N ALA A 116 -14.63 13.13 -11.31
CA ALA A 116 -16.05 13.19 -11.13
C ALA A 116 -16.66 13.59 -12.48
N PRO A 117 -17.68 12.93 -12.99
CA PRO A 117 -18.45 13.48 -14.09
C PRO A 117 -19.19 14.68 -13.54
N GLU A 118 -18.68 15.85 -13.88
CA GLU A 118 -19.39 17.11 -13.73
C GLU A 118 -20.55 17.10 -14.74
N GLY A 119 -21.75 17.23 -14.22
CA GLY A 119 -22.87 17.75 -14.99
C GLY A 119 -23.72 16.74 -15.71
N GLY A 120 -24.74 16.30 -15.06
CA GLY A 120 -25.92 15.69 -15.66
C GLY A 120 -27.09 15.83 -14.71
N ALA A 121 -27.75 17.00 -14.70
CA ALA A 121 -29.04 17.18 -14.08
C ALA A 121 -30.01 16.18 -14.68
N SER A 122 -30.49 15.25 -13.87
CA SER A 122 -31.70 14.49 -14.15
C SER A 122 -32.54 14.51 -12.88
N THR A 123 -33.49 15.40 -12.90
CA THR A 123 -34.71 15.43 -12.11
C THR A 123 -35.40 14.08 -12.16
N GLY A 124 -35.39 13.36 -11.06
CA GLY A 124 -36.17 12.17 -10.82
C GLY A 124 -36.53 12.14 -9.35
N GLY A 125 -37.66 12.79 -8.98
CA GLY A 125 -38.15 12.89 -7.63
C GLY A 125 -38.51 11.53 -7.07
N TYR A 126 -37.92 11.21 -5.91
CA TYR A 126 -38.47 10.28 -4.99
C TYR A 126 -39.02 11.06 -3.81
N THR A 127 -40.34 11.21 -3.79
CA THR A 127 -41.12 11.74 -2.68
C THR A 127 -40.97 10.83 -1.48
N LYS A 128 -40.40 11.40 -0.43
CA LYS A 128 -40.39 10.84 0.92
C LYS A 128 -41.82 10.78 1.48
N PRO A 129 -42.33 9.65 1.94
CA PRO A 129 -43.61 9.63 2.64
C PRO A 129 -43.48 10.32 3.99
N ALA A 130 -44.39 11.27 4.23
CA ALA A 130 -44.51 11.99 5.49
C ALA A 130 -44.98 11.07 6.62
N PRO A 131 -44.59 11.35 7.88
CA PRO A 131 -45.03 10.59 9.02
C PRO A 131 -46.49 10.96 9.38
N ARG A 132 -47.33 9.94 9.61
CA ARG A 132 -48.70 10.06 10.07
C ARG A 132 -48.70 10.30 11.58
N PRO A 133 -49.55 11.20 12.10
CA PRO A 133 -49.57 11.53 13.52
C PRO A 133 -50.26 10.49 14.41
N ALA A 134 -49.80 10.49 15.63
CA ALA A 134 -50.18 9.66 16.76
C ALA A 134 -51.64 9.73 17.15
N ALA A 135 -52.15 8.62 17.63
CA ALA A 135 -53.27 8.61 18.52
C ALA A 135 -52.91 7.81 19.78
N ALA A 136 -53.23 8.43 20.88
CA ALA A 136 -52.93 8.12 22.25
C ALA A 136 -53.60 6.85 22.77
N ALA A 137 -52.99 6.14 23.69
CA ALA A 137 -53.54 5.73 24.98
C ALA A 137 -52.51 4.94 25.80
N ALA A 138 -52.18 5.44 26.97
CA ALA A 138 -51.62 4.73 28.12
C ALA A 138 -52.74 4.07 28.91
N PRO A 139 -52.52 3.41 30.07
CA PRO A 139 -51.33 2.90 30.74
C PRO A 139 -51.50 1.47 31.32
N ALA A 140 -50.52 0.87 31.86
CA ALA A 140 -50.46 0.21 33.17
C ALA A 140 -49.48 -0.97 33.26
N ALA A 141 -48.55 -0.77 34.14
CA ALA A 141 -48.19 -1.61 35.29
C ALA A 141 -47.34 -2.89 35.10
N ALA A 142 -46.33 -2.89 35.94
CA ALA A 142 -45.75 -3.98 36.73
C ALA A 142 -44.41 -4.57 36.28
N LYS A 143 -43.38 -4.19 37.04
CA LYS A 143 -42.20 -4.97 37.42
C LYS A 143 -42.60 -6.33 38.05
N PRO A 144 -41.75 -7.35 38.22
CA PRO A 144 -40.34 -7.24 38.65
C PRO A 144 -39.35 -8.27 38.08
N ALA A 145 -38.09 -7.92 38.27
CA ALA A 145 -36.87 -8.68 38.58
C ALA A 145 -36.82 -10.21 38.37
N ALA A 146 -35.75 -10.61 37.67
CA ALA A 146 -34.91 -11.75 38.08
C ALA A 146 -33.52 -11.64 37.43
N LYS A 147 -32.48 -11.44 38.23
CA LYS A 147 -31.13 -11.98 38.08
C LYS A 147 -31.18 -13.46 38.51
N PRO A 148 -30.17 -14.28 38.39
CA PRO A 148 -28.86 -14.25 37.78
C PRO A 148 -28.43 -15.59 37.07
N ALA A 149 -27.24 -15.65 36.61
CA ALA A 149 -26.28 -16.75 36.59
C ALA A 149 -25.34 -16.51 35.38
N GLY A 150 -24.06 -16.26 35.48
CA GLY A 150 -23.07 -16.96 36.24
C GLY A 150 -22.59 -18.18 35.47
N SER A 151 -21.56 -17.99 34.59
CA SER A 151 -20.56 -18.98 34.20
C SER A 151 -19.50 -18.21 33.45
N GLY A 152 -18.31 -17.98 33.90
CA GLY A 152 -17.36 -18.97 34.38
C GLY A 152 -16.54 -19.40 33.17
N PHE A 153 -15.64 -18.50 32.67
CA PHE A 153 -14.45 -18.87 31.89
C PHE A 153 -13.28 -18.15 32.52
N ASP A 154 -12.92 -18.59 33.69
CA ASP A 154 -11.57 -18.51 34.22
C ASP A 154 -10.87 -19.81 33.81
N ASP A 155 -9.53 -19.70 33.62
CA ASP A 155 -8.58 -20.76 33.33
C ASP A 155 -8.47 -21.20 31.86
N MET A 156 -7.64 -20.46 31.13
CA MET A 156 -6.67 -21.05 30.19
C MET A 156 -5.34 -20.32 30.35
N ASP A 157 -4.58 -20.78 31.31
CA ASP A 157 -3.12 -20.69 31.31
C ASP A 157 -2.63 -21.50 30.10
N ASP A 158 -2.25 -20.82 29.05
CA ASP A 158 -1.53 -21.43 27.93
C ASP A 158 -0.06 -21.07 28.05
N ASP A 159 0.65 -21.90 28.78
CA ASP A 159 2.09 -22.04 28.76
C ASP A 159 2.53 -22.42 27.34
N ILE A 160 3.11 -21.46 26.63
CA ILE A 160 3.83 -21.72 25.38
C ILE A 160 5.32 -21.80 25.73
N PRO A 161 5.97 -22.96 25.67
CA PRO A 161 7.43 -23.06 25.84
C PRO A 161 8.13 -22.64 24.54
N PHE A 162 9.10 -21.77 24.71
CA PHE A 162 10.10 -21.45 23.68
C PHE A 162 11.17 -22.55 23.61
#